data_69e7c8263010afbdb3f7c31a47809e08
#
_entry.id   69e7c8263010afbdb3f7c31a47809e08
#
_cell.length_a   1.000
_cell.length_b   1.000
_cell.length_c   1.000
_cell.angle_alpha   90.00
_cell.angle_beta   90.00
_cell.angle_gamma   90.00
#
_symmetry.space_group_name_H-M   'P 1'
#
loop_
_entity.id
_entity.type
_entity.pdbx_description
1 polymer ?
#
loop_
_entity_poly.entity_id
_entity_poly.type
_entity_poly.pdbx_seq_one_letter_code
_entity_poly.pdbx_strand_id
1 'polypeptide(L)'
;RVYPYVKKLDALLRRTLEQRGVPMGEVSRYAILEDGMVHMARMAIFATHSTNGVARLHTEILKDTALHEWYELYPERFNNKTNGVTQRRWLALANPELAALLHDAVGDGWLTDLSQLKRLEPCADDPAFLARFMDVKREKKRQLAAYVEKHEGVRLHADFLLDVQVKRLHEYKRQLLNAFSILDTYYGLKEGRISRADFAPTVYLFGAKAAPGYVRAKGII
;
A
#
# COMPACT_ATOMS: atom_id res chain seq x y z
N ARG A 1 11.86 25.01 20.54
CA ARG A 1 13.10 24.30 21.00
C ARG A 1 13.90 23.69 19.84
N VAL A 2 13.29 23.24 18.75
CA VAL A 2 13.96 22.55 17.62
C VAL A 2 14.46 23.53 16.55
N TYR A 3 13.79 24.66 16.38
CA TYR A 3 14.05 25.63 15.31
C TYR A 3 15.52 26.10 15.17
N PRO A 4 16.29 26.35 16.26
CA PRO A 4 17.70 26.69 16.13
C PRO A 4 18.56 25.62 15.46
N TYR A 5 18.22 24.35 15.63
CA TYR A 5 18.93 23.24 14.97
C TYR A 5 18.59 23.19 13.47
N VAL A 6 17.33 23.41 13.12
CA VAL A 6 16.91 23.49 11.71
C VAL A 6 17.62 24.65 11.00
N LYS A 7 17.73 25.81 11.64
CA LYS A 7 18.53 26.95 11.12
C LYS A 7 20.00 26.60 10.89
N LYS A 8 20.62 25.86 11.81
CA LYS A 8 22.01 25.41 11.65
C LYS A 8 22.16 24.47 10.46
N LEU A 9 21.24 23.54 10.27
CA LEU A 9 21.22 22.62 9.12
C LEU A 9 21.05 23.39 7.80
N ASP A 10 20.11 24.34 7.73
CA ASP A 10 19.90 25.17 6.54
C ASP A 10 21.15 26.01 6.21
N ALA A 11 21.76 26.62 7.21
CA ALA A 11 22.99 27.39 7.01
C ALA A 11 24.16 26.50 6.54
N LEU A 12 24.26 25.28 7.06
CA LEU A 12 25.28 24.32 6.62
C LEU A 12 25.02 23.88 5.16
N LEU A 13 23.76 23.58 4.82
CA LEU A 13 23.37 23.25 3.45
C LEU A 13 23.73 24.37 2.48
N ARG A 14 23.36 25.63 2.77
CA ARG A 14 23.65 26.78 1.90
C ARG A 14 25.15 26.94 1.64
N ARG A 15 26.00 26.79 2.67
CA ARG A 15 27.48 26.78 2.48
C ARG A 15 27.95 25.60 1.61
N THR A 16 27.35 24.43 1.80
CA THR A 16 27.70 23.25 1.01
C THR A 16 27.34 23.45 -0.47
N LEU A 17 26.19 24.07 -0.75
CA LEU A 17 25.76 24.40 -2.12
C LEU A 17 26.71 25.42 -2.77
N GLU A 18 27.10 26.47 -2.03
CA GLU A 18 28.06 27.45 -2.49
C GLU A 18 29.43 26.81 -2.82
N GLN A 19 29.95 25.95 -1.94
CA GLN A 19 31.19 25.21 -2.15
C GLN A 19 31.13 24.27 -3.35
N ARG A 20 29.94 23.78 -3.73
CA ARG A 20 29.69 22.94 -4.90
C ARG A 20 29.39 23.76 -6.17
N GLY A 21 29.43 25.08 -6.09
CA GLY A 21 29.21 25.97 -7.23
C GLY A 21 27.75 26.09 -7.70
N VAL A 22 26.79 25.75 -6.83
CA VAL A 22 25.36 25.96 -7.16
C VAL A 22 25.08 27.46 -7.25
N PRO A 23 24.49 27.95 -8.35
CA PRO A 23 24.19 29.36 -8.51
C PRO A 23 23.28 29.91 -7.42
N MET A 24 23.56 31.14 -6.94
CA MET A 24 22.75 31.79 -5.87
C MET A 24 21.24 31.78 -6.16
N GLY A 25 20.84 31.98 -7.44
CA GLY A 25 19.43 31.95 -7.85
C GLY A 25 18.74 30.60 -7.74
N GLU A 26 19.50 29.51 -7.62
CA GLU A 26 18.96 28.16 -7.50
C GLU A 26 18.93 27.61 -6.07
N VAL A 27 19.60 28.30 -5.14
CA VAL A 27 19.69 27.86 -3.73
C VAL A 27 18.34 27.64 -3.08
N SER A 28 17.31 28.42 -3.46
CA SER A 28 15.94 28.29 -2.94
C SER A 28 15.32 26.90 -3.24
N ARG A 29 15.70 26.26 -4.34
CA ARG A 29 15.23 24.89 -4.68
C ARG A 29 15.68 23.84 -3.68
N TYR A 30 16.80 24.07 -3.01
CA TYR A 30 17.39 23.14 -2.03
C TYR A 30 17.13 23.57 -0.59
N ALA A 31 16.83 24.84 -0.34
CA ALA A 31 16.76 25.39 1.00
C ALA A 31 15.79 24.64 1.92
N ILE A 32 16.25 24.33 3.13
CA ILE A 32 15.43 23.69 4.16
C ILE A 32 14.42 24.68 4.72
N LEU A 33 14.86 25.93 4.90
CA LEU A 33 14.02 27.06 5.32
C LEU A 33 13.79 27.99 4.14
N GLU A 34 12.55 27.99 3.63
CA GLU A 34 12.15 28.86 2.52
C GLU A 34 10.67 29.24 2.69
N ASP A 35 10.32 30.48 2.34
CA ASP A 35 8.96 31.03 2.40
C ASP A 35 8.24 30.81 3.75
N GLY A 36 8.98 30.92 4.86
CA GLY A 36 8.45 30.69 6.21
C GLY A 36 8.15 29.22 6.55
N MET A 37 8.52 28.28 5.68
CA MET A 37 8.26 26.85 5.84
C MET A 37 9.53 26.04 6.08
N VAL A 38 9.37 24.86 6.68
CA VAL A 38 10.42 23.86 6.81
C VAL A 38 10.16 22.75 5.79
N HIS A 39 11.06 22.62 4.81
CA HIS A 39 10.99 21.56 3.81
C HIS A 39 11.60 20.26 4.36
N MET A 40 10.74 19.43 4.98
CA MET A 40 11.17 18.24 5.72
C MET A 40 11.91 17.21 4.85
N ALA A 41 11.50 16.99 3.60
CA ALA A 41 12.17 16.07 2.69
C ALA A 41 13.60 16.54 2.38
N ARG A 42 13.79 17.82 2.09
CA ARG A 42 15.11 18.44 1.83
C ARG A 42 16.03 18.29 3.05
N MET A 43 15.50 18.56 4.24
CA MET A 43 16.23 18.38 5.48
C MET A 43 16.65 16.92 5.69
N ALA A 44 15.74 15.99 5.45
CA ALA A 44 16.02 14.56 5.62
C ALA A 44 17.10 14.07 4.65
N ILE A 45 17.03 14.44 3.37
CA ILE A 45 18.04 14.05 2.36
C ILE A 45 19.42 14.62 2.73
N PHE A 46 19.48 15.88 3.14
CA PHE A 46 20.74 16.52 3.52
C PHE A 46 21.36 15.90 4.77
N ALA A 47 20.54 15.65 5.80
CA ALA A 47 21.00 15.19 7.12
C ALA A 47 21.28 13.68 7.20
N THR A 48 20.90 12.89 6.18
CA THR A 48 21.09 11.44 6.17
C THR A 48 22.01 10.99 5.05
N HIS A 49 22.55 9.77 5.17
CA HIS A 49 23.51 9.22 4.21
C HIS A 49 22.85 8.42 3.08
N SER A 50 21.55 8.14 3.16
CA SER A 50 20.85 7.30 2.19
C SER A 50 19.41 7.77 2.01
N THR A 51 18.98 7.85 0.75
CA THR A 51 17.62 8.21 0.34
C THR A 51 17.07 7.08 -0.53
N ASN A 52 15.98 6.44 -0.10
CA ASN A 52 15.44 5.33 -0.88
C ASN A 52 14.00 5.56 -1.33
N GLY A 53 13.71 5.15 -2.54
CA GLY A 53 12.35 4.85 -2.96
C GLY A 53 11.89 3.51 -2.40
N VAL A 54 10.58 3.28 -2.37
CA VAL A 54 9.96 2.08 -1.80
C VAL A 54 9.45 1.08 -2.84
N ALA A 55 9.70 1.38 -4.12
CA ALA A 55 9.54 0.51 -5.29
C ALA A 55 10.42 1.05 -6.41
N ARG A 56 10.79 0.22 -7.39
CA ARG A 56 11.64 0.66 -8.52
C ARG A 56 11.04 1.89 -9.21
N LEU A 57 9.80 1.82 -9.64
CA LEU A 57 9.11 2.95 -10.27
C LEU A 57 9.10 4.20 -9.40
N HIS A 58 8.84 4.06 -8.09
CA HIS A 58 8.88 5.18 -7.17
C HIS A 58 10.29 5.79 -7.09
N THR A 59 11.31 4.97 -7.06
CA THR A 59 12.71 5.44 -7.05
C THR A 59 13.07 6.24 -8.31
N GLU A 60 12.65 5.76 -9.49
CA GLU A 60 12.86 6.49 -10.74
C GLU A 60 12.09 7.83 -10.76
N ILE A 61 10.85 7.86 -10.31
CA ILE A 61 10.07 9.11 -10.16
C ILE A 61 10.79 10.10 -9.23
N LEU A 62 11.38 9.63 -8.12
CA LEU A 62 12.15 10.50 -7.23
C LEU A 62 13.37 11.10 -7.94
N LYS A 63 14.10 10.30 -8.71
CA LYS A 63 15.31 10.74 -9.45
C LYS A 63 14.98 11.65 -10.62
N ASP A 64 13.96 11.30 -11.39
CA ASP A 64 13.68 11.96 -12.66
C ASP A 64 12.84 13.25 -12.51
N THR A 65 12.04 13.33 -11.45
CA THR A 65 11.10 14.46 -11.26
C THR A 65 11.07 15.04 -9.85
N ALA A 66 10.58 14.29 -8.86
CA ALA A 66 10.20 14.85 -7.56
C ALA A 66 11.38 15.37 -6.72
N LEU A 67 12.56 14.75 -6.87
CA LEU A 67 13.80 15.10 -6.15
C LEU A 67 14.99 15.13 -7.11
N HIS A 68 14.76 15.51 -8.37
CA HIS A 68 15.76 15.48 -9.42
C HIS A 68 17.00 16.28 -9.04
N GLU A 69 16.85 17.52 -8.57
CA GLU A 69 17.95 18.38 -8.17
C GLU A 69 18.78 17.76 -7.03
N TRP A 70 18.11 17.04 -6.12
CA TRP A 70 18.79 16.34 -5.03
C TRP A 70 19.53 15.09 -5.52
N TYR A 71 18.99 14.44 -6.54
CA TYR A 71 19.67 13.32 -7.18
C TYR A 71 20.92 13.78 -7.94
N GLU A 72 20.86 14.91 -8.65
CA GLU A 72 22.05 15.50 -9.27
C GLU A 72 23.12 15.88 -8.23
N LEU A 73 22.71 16.39 -7.06
CA LEU A 73 23.63 16.79 -6.00
C LEU A 73 24.29 15.62 -5.26
N TYR A 74 23.55 14.51 -5.09
CA TYR A 74 23.97 13.33 -4.33
C TYR A 74 23.51 12.01 -4.98
N PRO A 75 23.92 11.70 -6.21
CA PRO A 75 23.44 10.52 -6.94
C PRO A 75 23.70 9.21 -6.20
N GLU A 76 24.82 9.12 -5.49
CA GLU A 76 25.24 7.94 -4.73
C GLU A 76 24.33 7.62 -3.52
N ARG A 77 23.55 8.59 -3.04
CA ARG A 77 22.64 8.39 -1.90
C ARG A 77 21.33 7.74 -2.30
N PHE A 78 20.92 7.87 -3.59
CA PHE A 78 19.63 7.37 -4.04
C PHE A 78 19.67 5.89 -4.40
N ASN A 79 18.79 5.14 -3.79
CA ASN A 79 18.67 3.70 -4.03
C ASN A 79 17.23 3.22 -3.89
N ASN A 80 16.98 1.96 -4.26
CA ASN A 80 15.67 1.35 -4.13
C ASN A 80 15.65 0.29 -3.03
N LYS A 81 14.63 0.34 -2.20
CA LYS A 81 14.27 -0.71 -1.23
C LYS A 81 12.80 -1.04 -1.42
N THR A 82 12.51 -1.97 -2.32
CA THR A 82 11.13 -2.39 -2.59
C THR A 82 10.45 -2.88 -1.32
N ASN A 83 9.30 -2.30 -1.01
CA ASN A 83 8.48 -2.78 0.09
C ASN A 83 8.05 -4.22 -0.15
N GLY A 84 7.97 -4.98 0.93
CA GLY A 84 7.55 -6.36 0.90
C GLY A 84 6.85 -6.75 2.20
N VAL A 85 6.40 -8.00 2.22
CA VAL A 85 5.83 -8.62 3.41
C VAL A 85 6.58 -9.92 3.70
N THR A 86 6.66 -10.30 4.97
CA THR A 86 7.19 -11.61 5.32
C THR A 86 6.11 -12.67 5.15
N GLN A 87 6.39 -13.71 4.35
CA GLN A 87 5.51 -14.84 4.13
C GLN A 87 5.24 -15.65 5.39
N ARG A 88 6.16 -15.66 6.33
CA ARG A 88 5.98 -16.35 7.62
C ARG A 88 4.80 -15.76 8.41
N ARG A 89 4.68 -14.45 8.49
CA ARG A 89 3.57 -13.79 9.20
C ARG A 89 2.31 -13.70 8.35
N TRP A 90 2.45 -13.24 7.10
CA TRP A 90 1.30 -12.83 6.27
C TRP A 90 0.70 -13.98 5.46
N LEU A 91 1.36 -15.13 5.43
CA LEU A 91 0.82 -16.34 4.82
C LEU A 91 0.79 -17.47 5.85
N ALA A 92 1.92 -17.95 6.36
CA ALA A 92 1.95 -19.11 7.24
C ALA A 92 1.14 -18.92 8.53
N LEU A 93 1.35 -17.80 9.23
CA LEU A 93 0.64 -17.49 10.49
C LEU A 93 -0.80 -17.04 10.24
N ALA A 94 -1.01 -16.17 9.24
CA ALA A 94 -2.32 -15.57 9.00
C ALA A 94 -3.31 -16.54 8.32
N ASN A 95 -2.83 -17.55 7.62
CA ASN A 95 -3.67 -18.53 6.90
C ASN A 95 -3.09 -19.95 7.02
N PRO A 96 -3.22 -20.58 8.20
CA PRO A 96 -2.65 -21.90 8.44
C PRO A 96 -3.22 -22.99 7.53
N GLU A 97 -4.49 -22.88 7.10
CA GLU A 97 -5.10 -23.84 6.18
C GLU A 97 -4.46 -23.76 4.78
N LEU A 98 -4.18 -22.55 4.29
CA LEU A 98 -3.43 -22.38 3.04
C LEU A 98 -1.98 -22.84 3.21
N ALA A 99 -1.36 -22.55 4.33
CA ALA A 99 0.01 -22.98 4.61
C ALA A 99 0.13 -24.52 4.60
N ALA A 100 -0.85 -25.24 5.17
CA ALA A 100 -0.90 -26.69 5.13
C ALA A 100 -1.04 -27.22 3.69
N LEU A 101 -1.90 -26.62 2.87
CA LEU A 101 -2.05 -26.99 1.46
C LEU A 101 -0.75 -26.78 0.68
N LEU A 102 -0.03 -25.68 0.94
CA LEU A 102 1.27 -25.39 0.31
C LEU A 102 2.34 -26.39 0.77
N HIS A 103 2.38 -26.69 2.07
CA HIS A 103 3.28 -27.69 2.63
C HIS A 103 3.11 -29.06 1.93
N ASP A 104 1.88 -29.52 1.81
CA ASP A 104 1.57 -30.78 1.13
C ASP A 104 2.03 -30.79 -0.33
N ALA A 105 1.89 -29.66 -1.03
CA ALA A 105 2.19 -29.57 -2.46
C ALA A 105 3.69 -29.38 -2.76
N VAL A 106 4.40 -28.54 -2.00
CA VAL A 106 5.78 -28.13 -2.34
C VAL A 106 6.78 -28.22 -1.18
N GLY A 107 6.35 -28.67 0.00
CA GLY A 107 7.17 -28.73 1.22
C GLY A 107 7.31 -27.37 1.89
N ASP A 108 8.19 -27.24 2.90
CA ASP A 108 8.33 -26.07 3.77
C ASP A 108 9.34 -25.04 3.30
N GLY A 109 10.08 -25.33 2.25
CA GLY A 109 11.18 -24.45 1.81
C GLY A 109 10.75 -23.02 1.47
N TRP A 110 9.49 -22.81 1.07
CA TRP A 110 8.94 -21.48 0.79
C TRP A 110 8.90 -20.55 2.02
N LEU A 111 8.98 -21.08 3.24
CA LEU A 111 9.04 -20.28 4.46
C LEU A 111 10.29 -19.40 4.52
N THR A 112 11.38 -19.83 3.88
CA THR A 112 12.65 -19.10 3.82
C THR A 112 12.99 -18.63 2.41
N ASP A 113 12.47 -19.29 1.38
CA ASP A 113 12.71 -18.98 -0.03
C ASP A 113 11.39 -19.00 -0.82
N LEU A 114 10.80 -17.82 -1.00
CA LEU A 114 9.53 -17.65 -1.74
C LEU A 114 9.58 -18.13 -3.19
N SER A 115 10.76 -18.23 -3.79
CA SER A 115 10.89 -18.71 -5.18
C SER A 115 10.40 -20.16 -5.36
N GLN A 116 10.39 -20.92 -4.28
CA GLN A 116 9.88 -22.30 -4.29
C GLN A 116 8.38 -22.41 -4.54
N LEU A 117 7.61 -21.33 -4.33
CA LEU A 117 6.19 -21.30 -4.70
C LEU A 117 5.96 -21.42 -6.21
N LYS A 118 6.96 -21.19 -7.07
CA LYS A 118 6.85 -21.48 -8.51
C LYS A 118 6.57 -22.96 -8.80
N ARG A 119 6.93 -23.86 -7.89
CA ARG A 119 6.63 -25.29 -8.01
C ARG A 119 5.13 -25.60 -7.94
N LEU A 120 4.29 -24.62 -7.61
CA LEU A 120 2.83 -24.73 -7.68
C LEU A 120 2.27 -24.57 -9.11
N GLU A 121 3.05 -24.08 -10.08
CA GLU A 121 2.55 -23.86 -11.43
C GLU A 121 1.83 -25.09 -12.02
N PRO A 122 2.34 -26.32 -11.89
CA PRO A 122 1.62 -27.51 -12.38
C PRO A 122 0.30 -27.78 -11.64
N CYS A 123 0.15 -27.32 -10.40
CA CYS A 123 -1.07 -27.50 -9.62
C CYS A 123 -2.26 -26.69 -10.15
N ALA A 124 -2.01 -25.71 -11.02
CA ALA A 124 -3.06 -24.89 -11.63
C ALA A 124 -3.97 -25.72 -12.56
N ASP A 125 -3.48 -26.82 -13.08
CA ASP A 125 -4.22 -27.75 -13.96
C ASP A 125 -4.69 -29.00 -13.22
N ASP A 126 -4.46 -29.10 -11.90
CA ASP A 126 -4.90 -30.23 -11.08
C ASP A 126 -6.27 -29.92 -10.41
N PRO A 127 -7.38 -30.57 -10.86
CA PRO A 127 -8.71 -30.34 -10.29
C PRO A 127 -8.80 -30.65 -8.79
N ALA A 128 -8.05 -31.64 -8.31
CA ALA A 128 -8.06 -32.03 -6.90
C ALA A 128 -7.39 -30.97 -6.02
N PHE A 129 -6.27 -30.41 -6.48
CA PHE A 129 -5.61 -29.28 -5.80
C PHE A 129 -6.50 -28.04 -5.81
N LEU A 130 -7.10 -27.68 -6.95
CA LEU A 130 -8.01 -26.53 -7.09
C LEU A 130 -9.23 -26.66 -6.17
N ALA A 131 -9.82 -27.86 -6.05
CA ALA A 131 -10.92 -28.11 -5.12
C ALA A 131 -10.50 -27.82 -3.66
N ARG A 132 -9.35 -28.36 -3.21
CA ARG A 132 -8.79 -28.10 -1.87
C ARG A 132 -8.50 -26.61 -1.66
N PHE A 133 -7.96 -25.92 -2.66
CA PHE A 133 -7.70 -24.48 -2.60
C PHE A 133 -9.00 -23.68 -2.43
N MET A 134 -10.06 -24.05 -3.14
CA MET A 134 -11.38 -23.43 -3.01
C MET A 134 -12.01 -23.71 -1.64
N ASP A 135 -11.78 -24.88 -1.06
CA ASP A 135 -12.26 -25.21 0.29
C ASP A 135 -11.56 -24.33 1.35
N VAL A 136 -10.25 -24.12 1.23
CA VAL A 136 -9.52 -23.17 2.08
C VAL A 136 -10.14 -21.76 1.98
N LYS A 137 -10.42 -21.27 0.77
CA LYS A 137 -11.04 -19.95 0.58
C LYS A 137 -12.43 -19.86 1.22
N ARG A 138 -13.26 -20.90 1.07
CA ARG A 138 -14.59 -20.96 1.71
C ARG A 138 -14.48 -20.95 3.23
N GLU A 139 -13.56 -21.72 3.78
CA GLU A 139 -13.33 -21.77 5.22
C GLU A 139 -12.90 -20.40 5.77
N LYS A 140 -11.98 -19.68 5.10
CA LYS A 140 -11.58 -18.34 5.51
C LYS A 140 -12.74 -17.33 5.45
N LYS A 141 -13.63 -17.46 4.47
CA LYS A 141 -14.85 -16.63 4.41
C LYS A 141 -15.81 -16.94 5.58
N ARG A 142 -15.97 -18.21 5.95
CA ARG A 142 -16.79 -18.60 7.11
C ARG A 142 -16.20 -18.06 8.41
N GLN A 143 -14.88 -18.17 8.60
CA GLN A 143 -14.19 -17.62 9.76
C GLN A 143 -14.38 -16.09 9.86
N LEU A 144 -14.24 -15.37 8.73
CA LEU A 144 -14.50 -13.94 8.67
C LEU A 144 -15.98 -13.62 9.00
N ALA A 145 -16.93 -14.36 8.42
CA ALA A 145 -18.36 -14.14 8.68
C ALA A 145 -18.69 -14.35 10.15
N ALA A 146 -18.19 -15.42 10.77
CA ALA A 146 -18.37 -15.69 12.20
C ALA A 146 -17.74 -14.60 13.09
N TYR A 147 -16.55 -14.12 12.71
CA TYR A 147 -15.89 -13.02 13.43
C TYR A 147 -16.71 -11.74 13.39
N VAL A 148 -17.18 -11.33 12.20
CA VAL A 148 -17.98 -10.12 12.01
C VAL A 148 -19.32 -10.24 12.74
N GLU A 149 -20.00 -11.36 12.64
CA GLU A 149 -21.27 -11.59 13.38
C GLU A 149 -21.07 -11.47 14.90
N LYS A 150 -20.00 -12.06 15.41
CA LYS A 150 -19.69 -12.01 16.86
C LYS A 150 -19.36 -10.61 17.37
N HIS A 151 -18.63 -9.80 16.58
CA HIS A 151 -18.09 -8.51 17.05
C HIS A 151 -18.94 -7.30 16.63
N GLU A 152 -19.62 -7.42 15.48
CA GLU A 152 -20.39 -6.31 14.91
C GLU A 152 -21.90 -6.59 14.82
N GLY A 153 -22.33 -7.83 15.09
CA GLY A 153 -23.72 -8.24 14.97
C GLY A 153 -24.25 -8.31 13.53
N VAL A 154 -23.36 -8.28 12.54
CA VAL A 154 -23.70 -8.27 11.11
C VAL A 154 -23.44 -9.64 10.50
N ARG A 155 -24.44 -10.21 9.84
CA ARG A 155 -24.28 -11.47 9.10
C ARG A 155 -23.72 -11.23 7.71
N LEU A 156 -22.61 -11.89 7.41
CA LEU A 156 -22.05 -11.97 6.09
C LEU A 156 -22.36 -13.34 5.46
N HIS A 157 -22.71 -13.33 4.18
CA HIS A 157 -22.89 -14.56 3.41
C HIS A 157 -21.53 -15.01 2.85
N ALA A 158 -21.00 -16.14 3.37
CA ALA A 158 -19.68 -16.63 2.99
C ALA A 158 -19.58 -17.05 1.52
N ASP A 159 -20.70 -17.35 0.86
CA ASP A 159 -20.72 -17.72 -0.57
C ASP A 159 -20.72 -16.53 -1.53
N PHE A 160 -20.98 -15.32 -1.02
CA PHE A 160 -20.96 -14.10 -1.83
C PHE A 160 -19.52 -13.68 -2.15
N LEU A 161 -19.34 -12.92 -3.22
CA LEU A 161 -18.08 -12.25 -3.48
C LEU A 161 -17.81 -11.25 -2.35
N LEU A 162 -16.54 -11.15 -1.93
CA LEU A 162 -16.10 -10.11 -1.03
C LEU A 162 -15.30 -9.08 -1.82
N ASP A 163 -15.86 -7.90 -2.01
CA ASP A 163 -15.13 -6.73 -2.50
C ASP A 163 -14.60 -5.97 -1.30
N VAL A 164 -13.29 -5.96 -1.14
CA VAL A 164 -12.63 -5.47 0.09
C VAL A 164 -11.73 -4.29 -0.22
N GLN A 165 -12.04 -3.14 0.38
CA GLN A 165 -11.20 -1.95 0.33
C GLN A 165 -10.71 -1.58 1.75
N VAL A 166 -9.63 -2.22 2.19
CA VAL A 166 -9.01 -1.99 3.50
C VAL A 166 -7.75 -1.14 3.35
N LYS A 167 -7.89 0.16 3.55
CA LYS A 167 -6.81 1.14 3.47
C LYS A 167 -7.20 2.46 4.13
N ARG A 168 -6.23 3.27 4.59
CA ARG A 168 -6.52 4.59 5.15
C ARG A 168 -7.31 5.42 4.15
N LEU A 169 -8.27 6.20 4.66
CA LEU A 169 -9.01 7.16 3.83
C LEU A 169 -8.07 8.24 3.30
N HIS A 170 -8.11 8.42 2.00
CA HIS A 170 -7.37 9.44 1.30
C HIS A 170 -7.97 9.66 -0.09
N GLU A 171 -8.03 10.92 -0.56
CA GLU A 171 -8.63 11.24 -1.86
C GLU A 171 -8.00 10.41 -3.00
N TYR A 172 -6.66 10.25 -3.03
CA TYR A 172 -6.00 9.48 -4.09
C TYR A 172 -6.29 7.96 -4.06
N LYS A 173 -6.79 7.43 -2.95
CA LYS A 173 -7.19 6.02 -2.83
C LYS A 173 -8.60 5.75 -3.34
N ARG A 174 -9.35 6.81 -3.67
CA ARG A 174 -10.61 6.75 -4.41
C ARG A 174 -11.72 5.95 -3.75
N GLN A 175 -11.83 5.97 -2.40
CA GLN A 175 -12.95 5.31 -1.72
C GLN A 175 -14.30 5.90 -2.14
N LEU A 176 -14.39 7.23 -2.33
CA LEU A 176 -15.60 7.88 -2.81
C LEU A 176 -16.01 7.40 -4.21
N LEU A 177 -15.04 7.23 -5.11
CA LEU A 177 -15.31 6.68 -6.44
C LEU A 177 -15.83 5.25 -6.38
N ASN A 178 -15.29 4.43 -5.47
CA ASN A 178 -15.80 3.08 -5.22
C ASN A 178 -17.24 3.11 -4.67
N ALA A 179 -17.53 4.03 -3.75
CA ALA A 179 -18.90 4.21 -3.25
C ALA A 179 -19.88 4.57 -4.39
N PHE A 180 -19.50 5.44 -5.32
CA PHE A 180 -20.31 5.74 -6.50
C PHE A 180 -20.47 4.54 -7.43
N SER A 181 -19.46 3.72 -7.62
CA SER A 181 -19.56 2.47 -8.37
C SER A 181 -20.55 1.48 -7.75
N ILE A 182 -20.56 1.39 -6.41
CA ILE A 182 -21.53 0.57 -5.68
C ILE A 182 -22.95 1.11 -5.86
N LEU A 183 -23.14 2.42 -5.80
CA LEU A 183 -24.44 3.07 -6.03
C LEU A 183 -24.93 2.86 -7.48
N ASP A 184 -24.05 2.98 -8.46
CA ASP A 184 -24.42 2.70 -9.87
C ASP A 184 -24.84 1.24 -10.05
N THR A 185 -24.10 0.31 -9.45
CA THR A 185 -24.48 -1.12 -9.43
C THR A 185 -25.83 -1.34 -8.77
N TYR A 186 -26.07 -0.72 -7.61
CA TYR A 186 -27.35 -0.82 -6.88
C TYR A 186 -28.53 -0.32 -7.73
N TYR A 187 -28.40 0.88 -8.30
CA TYR A 187 -29.44 1.43 -9.15
C TYR A 187 -29.58 0.65 -10.46
N GLY A 188 -28.47 0.18 -11.05
CA GLY A 188 -28.49 -0.68 -12.23
C GLY A 188 -29.31 -1.94 -12.03
N LEU A 189 -29.15 -2.60 -10.87
CA LEU A 189 -29.96 -3.77 -10.47
C LEU A 189 -31.43 -3.40 -10.21
N LYS A 190 -31.67 -2.26 -9.56
CA LYS A 190 -33.02 -1.78 -9.22
C LYS A 190 -33.82 -1.39 -10.44
N GLU A 191 -33.19 -0.77 -11.41
CA GLU A 191 -33.78 -0.29 -12.67
C GLU A 191 -33.80 -1.35 -13.78
N GLY A 192 -33.18 -2.51 -13.55
CA GLY A 192 -33.10 -3.59 -14.53
C GLY A 192 -32.06 -3.38 -15.63
N ARG A 193 -31.18 -2.38 -15.52
CA ARG A 193 -30.02 -2.21 -16.41
C ARG A 193 -29.01 -3.35 -16.27
N ILE A 194 -28.89 -3.87 -15.04
CA ILE A 194 -28.08 -5.05 -14.71
C ILE A 194 -29.03 -6.19 -14.38
N SER A 195 -28.88 -7.30 -15.07
CA SER A 195 -29.68 -8.51 -14.81
C SER A 195 -29.29 -9.10 -13.46
N ARG A 196 -30.29 -9.39 -12.61
CA ARG A 196 -30.05 -10.07 -11.33
C ARG A 196 -29.57 -11.51 -11.51
N ALA A 197 -29.89 -12.14 -12.63
CA ALA A 197 -29.47 -13.51 -12.93
C ALA A 197 -27.96 -13.59 -13.25
N ASP A 198 -27.41 -12.49 -13.82
CA ASP A 198 -26.02 -12.43 -14.24
C ASP A 198 -25.13 -11.73 -13.20
N PHE A 199 -25.72 -11.13 -12.15
CA PHE A 199 -24.99 -10.44 -11.11
C PHE A 199 -24.60 -11.39 -9.98
N ALA A 200 -23.30 -11.56 -9.77
CA ALA A 200 -22.81 -12.32 -8.65
C ALA A 200 -23.07 -11.58 -7.32
N PRO A 201 -23.79 -12.16 -6.36
CA PRO A 201 -24.02 -11.52 -5.07
C PRO A 201 -22.71 -11.10 -4.41
N THR A 202 -22.64 -9.84 -3.98
CA THR A 202 -21.40 -9.22 -3.49
C THR A 202 -21.61 -8.54 -2.15
N VAL A 203 -20.67 -8.72 -1.24
CA VAL A 203 -20.53 -7.95 0.00
C VAL A 203 -19.40 -6.94 -0.18
N TYR A 204 -19.70 -5.67 0.01
CA TYR A 204 -18.71 -4.59 -0.02
C TYR A 204 -18.23 -4.31 1.41
N LEU A 205 -16.92 -4.44 1.63
CA LEU A 205 -16.33 -4.35 2.95
C LEU A 205 -15.27 -3.24 2.98
N PHE A 206 -15.53 -2.17 3.75
CA PHE A 206 -14.60 -1.08 3.94
C PHE A 206 -13.95 -1.17 5.32
N GLY A 207 -12.63 -1.08 5.37
CA GLY A 207 -11.86 -0.95 6.60
C GLY A 207 -10.93 0.26 6.49
N ALA A 208 -11.22 1.33 7.25
CA ALA A 208 -10.50 2.58 7.06
C ALA A 208 -10.45 3.44 8.33
N LYS A 209 -9.50 4.37 8.34
CA LYS A 209 -9.45 5.51 9.24
C LYS A 209 -8.87 6.73 8.52
N ALA A 210 -9.27 7.93 8.93
CA ALA A 210 -8.70 9.19 8.47
C ALA A 210 -7.73 9.79 9.50
N ALA A 211 -6.76 10.59 9.04
CA ALA A 211 -5.98 11.43 9.93
C ALA A 211 -6.89 12.47 10.61
N PRO A 212 -6.67 12.85 11.88
CA PRO A 212 -7.56 13.74 12.63
C PRO A 212 -7.83 15.09 11.95
N GLY A 213 -6.82 15.69 11.32
CA GLY A 213 -6.94 16.97 10.61
C GLY A 213 -7.41 16.86 9.15
N TYR A 214 -7.61 15.66 8.62
CA TYR A 214 -7.99 15.49 7.21
C TYR A 214 -9.51 15.51 7.05
N VAL A 215 -10.07 16.73 7.04
CA VAL A 215 -11.53 16.97 7.02
C VAL A 215 -12.20 16.29 5.82
N ARG A 216 -11.66 16.43 4.61
CA ARG A 216 -12.22 15.78 3.40
C ARG A 216 -12.27 14.26 3.51
N ALA A 217 -11.20 13.63 3.99
CA ALA A 217 -11.18 12.18 4.19
C ALA A 217 -12.24 11.73 5.21
N LYS A 218 -12.42 12.50 6.30
CA LYS A 218 -13.50 12.21 7.27
C LYS A 218 -14.88 12.39 6.68
N GLY A 219 -15.07 13.34 5.77
CA GLY A 219 -16.34 13.55 5.07
C GLY A 219 -16.72 12.44 4.07
N ILE A 220 -15.82 11.50 3.78
CA ILE A 220 -16.11 10.32 2.92
C ILE A 220 -16.85 9.23 3.73
N ILE A 221 -16.67 9.19 5.05
CA ILE A 221 -17.34 8.23 5.94
C ILE A 221 -18.83 8.53 5.98
#